data_89b9def92e8ade8f8026f3d9c196e4d0
#
_entry.id   89b9def92e8ade8f8026f3d9c196e4d0
#
_cell.length_a   1.000
_cell.length_b   1.000
_cell.length_c   1.000
_cell.angle_alpha   90.00
_cell.angle_beta   90.00
_cell.angle_gamma   90.00
#
_symmetry.space_group_name_H-M   'P 1'
#
loop_
_entity.id
_entity.type
_entity.pdbx_description
1 polymer ?
#
loop_
_entity_poly.entity_id
_entity_poly.type
_entity_poly.pdbx_seq_one_letter_code
_entity_poly.pdbx_strand_id
1 'polypeptide(L)'
;MNQALYIVDVQPSFNPPATLVAEISSLAQTMPSLATVERHDESVTPFERQLGWKPGRDDESLVVADRIFIKHGYAPPREAIDYLLSLKLDRVLVCGIQADTCVLAAGFALFDAGLHPTLLPWLTVGSSLDRSGELGARLWKHHFGAVLHGPHELNTQTIA
;
A
#
# COMPACT_ATOMS: atom_id res chain seq x y z
N MET A 1 19.50 -7.41 4.09
CA MET A 1 18.14 -7.10 4.61
C MET A 1 17.14 -7.74 3.67
N ASN A 2 16.29 -8.63 4.19
CA ASN A 2 15.23 -9.27 3.42
C ASN A 2 13.97 -8.39 3.47
N GLN A 3 13.55 -7.86 2.32
CA GLN A 3 12.43 -6.94 2.22
C GLN A 3 11.53 -7.26 1.03
N ALA A 4 10.27 -6.88 1.11
CA ALA A 4 9.31 -6.97 0.02
C ALA A 4 8.58 -5.65 -0.16
N LEU A 5 8.09 -5.40 -1.37
CA LEU A 5 7.28 -4.24 -1.71
C LEU A 5 5.79 -4.61 -1.64
N TYR A 6 5.03 -3.90 -0.84
CA TYR A 6 3.58 -3.96 -0.83
C TYR A 6 2.99 -2.73 -1.53
N ILE A 7 2.32 -2.97 -2.64
CA ILE A 7 1.72 -1.97 -3.52
C ILE A 7 0.23 -1.92 -3.25
N VAL A 8 -0.25 -0.81 -2.68
CA VAL A 8 -1.64 -0.67 -2.26
C VAL A 8 -2.45 0.03 -3.35
N ASP A 9 -3.39 -0.68 -3.96
CA ASP A 9 -4.50 -0.17 -4.78
C ASP A 9 -4.10 0.80 -5.90
N VAL A 10 -2.99 0.56 -6.58
CA VAL A 10 -2.57 1.34 -7.75
C VAL A 10 -3.39 0.86 -8.96
N GLN A 11 -4.58 1.43 -9.09
CA GLN A 11 -5.63 0.99 -10.02
C GLN A 11 -6.35 2.16 -10.70
N PRO A 12 -7.01 1.96 -11.85
CA PRO A 12 -7.62 3.03 -12.65
C PRO A 12 -8.63 3.89 -11.89
N SER A 13 -9.46 3.33 -11.01
CA SER A 13 -10.47 4.07 -10.23
C SER A 13 -9.91 5.20 -9.38
N PHE A 14 -8.63 5.12 -8.99
CA PHE A 14 -7.96 6.14 -8.18
C PHE A 14 -7.13 7.13 -9.00
N ASN A 15 -7.11 6.98 -10.33
CA ASN A 15 -6.44 7.87 -11.26
C ASN A 15 -5.02 8.27 -10.83
N PRO A 16 -4.11 7.29 -10.63
CA PRO A 16 -2.74 7.58 -10.19
C PRO A 16 -1.95 8.32 -11.27
N PRO A 17 -0.99 9.21 -10.87
CA PRO A 17 -0.06 9.79 -11.83
C PRO A 17 0.73 8.71 -12.59
N ALA A 18 0.91 8.88 -13.91
CA ALA A 18 1.66 7.92 -14.72
C ALA A 18 3.12 7.74 -14.25
N THR A 19 3.74 8.80 -13.74
CA THR A 19 5.09 8.77 -13.15
C THR A 19 5.14 7.87 -11.91
N LEU A 20 4.13 7.96 -11.03
CA LEU A 20 4.02 7.10 -9.85
C LEU A 20 3.94 5.63 -10.27
N VAL A 21 3.09 5.30 -11.24
CA VAL A 21 2.93 3.93 -11.76
C VAL A 21 4.26 3.41 -12.32
N ALA A 22 4.98 4.21 -13.10
CA ALA A 22 6.26 3.84 -13.68
C ALA A 22 7.35 3.59 -12.63
N GLU A 23 7.45 4.46 -11.62
CA GLU A 23 8.43 4.31 -10.54
C GLU A 23 8.15 3.09 -9.67
N ILE A 24 6.88 2.87 -9.28
CA ILE A 24 6.49 1.66 -8.53
C ILE A 24 6.75 0.40 -9.35
N SER A 25 6.43 0.42 -10.66
CA SER A 25 6.68 -0.72 -11.55
C SER A 25 8.17 -1.05 -11.64
N SER A 26 9.02 -0.04 -11.72
CA SER A 26 10.47 -0.24 -11.72
C SER A 26 10.97 -0.84 -10.41
N LEU A 27 10.47 -0.34 -9.28
CA LEU A 27 10.88 -0.85 -7.96
C LEU A 27 10.40 -2.29 -7.74
N ALA A 28 9.18 -2.62 -8.18
CA ALA A 28 8.61 -3.97 -8.05
C ALA A 28 9.42 -5.07 -8.76
N GLN A 29 10.22 -4.70 -9.76
CA GLN A 29 11.09 -5.63 -10.47
C GLN A 29 12.39 -5.95 -9.73
N THR A 30 12.71 -5.22 -8.65
CA THR A 30 13.99 -5.34 -7.94
C THR A 30 13.91 -6.19 -6.67
N MET A 31 12.71 -6.54 -6.21
CA MET A 31 12.49 -7.30 -4.98
C MET A 31 11.15 -8.03 -5.00
N PRO A 32 10.92 -9.03 -4.12
CA PRO A 32 9.62 -9.66 -3.99
C PRO A 32 8.52 -8.62 -3.79
N SER A 33 7.40 -8.75 -4.52
CA SER A 33 6.35 -7.76 -4.53
C SER A 33 4.96 -8.37 -4.47
N LEU A 34 4.05 -7.67 -3.81
CA LEU A 34 2.63 -7.95 -3.90
C LEU A 34 1.84 -6.66 -4.13
N ALA A 35 0.69 -6.78 -4.75
CA ALA A 35 -0.26 -5.70 -4.91
C ALA A 35 -1.64 -6.09 -4.37
N THR A 36 -2.36 -5.11 -3.84
CA THR A 36 -3.81 -5.23 -3.63
C THR A 36 -4.56 -4.44 -4.68
N VAL A 37 -5.76 -4.92 -4.99
CA VAL A 37 -6.75 -4.23 -5.81
C VAL A 37 -8.07 -4.22 -5.05
N GLU A 38 -8.61 -3.04 -4.85
CA GLU A 38 -9.91 -2.89 -4.24
C GLU A 38 -11.01 -2.94 -5.30
N ARG A 39 -11.87 -3.94 -5.24
CA ARG A 39 -13.05 -4.10 -6.09
C ARG A 39 -14.31 -3.90 -5.27
N HIS A 40 -15.24 -3.13 -5.82
CA HIS A 40 -16.46 -2.84 -5.10
C HIS A 40 -17.34 -4.09 -4.92
N ASP A 41 -17.70 -4.34 -3.66
CA ASP A 41 -18.75 -5.29 -3.28
C ASP A 41 -19.57 -4.68 -2.13
N GLU A 42 -20.74 -4.14 -2.45
CA GLU A 42 -21.61 -3.43 -1.50
C GLU A 42 -22.17 -4.37 -0.41
N SER A 43 -22.16 -5.68 -0.63
CA SER A 43 -22.54 -6.66 0.40
C SER A 43 -21.48 -6.82 1.49
N VAL A 44 -20.22 -6.48 1.18
CA VAL A 44 -19.09 -6.56 2.10
C VAL A 44 -18.84 -5.21 2.77
N THR A 45 -18.73 -4.13 1.97
CA THR A 45 -18.45 -2.78 2.47
C THR A 45 -19.40 -1.75 1.90
N PRO A 46 -19.93 -0.84 2.75
CA PRO A 46 -21.02 0.08 2.39
C PRO A 46 -20.51 1.36 1.70
N PHE A 47 -19.63 1.27 0.74
CA PHE A 47 -19.04 2.45 0.10
C PHE A 47 -20.11 3.32 -0.57
N GLU A 48 -20.98 2.73 -1.39
CA GLU A 48 -21.96 3.48 -2.15
C GLU A 48 -23.05 4.07 -1.23
N ARG A 49 -23.68 3.23 -0.38
CA ARG A 49 -24.78 3.69 0.48
C ARG A 49 -24.35 4.63 1.61
N GLN A 50 -23.07 4.56 2.04
CA GLN A 50 -22.57 5.41 3.13
C GLN A 50 -21.80 6.63 2.65
N LEU A 51 -21.02 6.50 1.57
CA LEU A 51 -20.11 7.54 1.12
C LEU A 51 -20.52 8.16 -0.23
N GLY A 52 -21.51 7.59 -0.93
CA GLY A 52 -21.92 8.03 -2.26
C GLY A 52 -20.87 7.80 -3.34
N TRP A 53 -19.86 6.99 -3.05
CA TRP A 53 -18.76 6.66 -3.94
C TRP A 53 -18.39 5.17 -3.79
N LYS A 54 -17.78 4.61 -4.82
CA LYS A 54 -17.28 3.23 -4.82
C LYS A 54 -16.11 3.06 -5.78
N PRO A 55 -15.15 2.15 -5.50
CA PRO A 55 -14.16 1.71 -6.48
C PRO A 55 -14.79 0.90 -7.61
N GLY A 56 -14.06 0.70 -8.71
CA GLY A 56 -14.50 -0.14 -9.83
C GLY A 56 -14.69 -1.60 -9.42
N ARG A 57 -15.67 -2.28 -10.06
CA ARG A 57 -15.88 -3.73 -9.84
C ARG A 57 -14.84 -4.58 -10.56
N ASP A 58 -14.39 -4.09 -11.72
CA ASP A 58 -13.53 -4.82 -12.64
C ASP A 58 -12.14 -4.18 -12.75
N ASP A 59 -11.78 -3.33 -11.78
CA ASP A 59 -10.47 -2.71 -11.75
C ASP A 59 -9.36 -3.75 -11.62
N GLU A 60 -8.25 -3.46 -12.31
CA GLU A 60 -7.05 -4.26 -12.30
C GLU A 60 -5.88 -3.42 -11.77
N SER A 61 -4.83 -4.07 -11.28
CA SER A 61 -3.60 -3.37 -10.93
C SER A 61 -2.93 -2.78 -12.17
N LEU A 62 -2.50 -1.52 -12.08
CA LEU A 62 -1.67 -0.88 -13.11
C LEU A 62 -0.19 -1.27 -12.99
N VAL A 63 0.17 -1.97 -11.91
CA VAL A 63 1.54 -2.44 -11.67
C VAL A 63 1.55 -3.98 -11.64
N VAL A 64 2.52 -4.57 -12.33
CA VAL A 64 2.77 -6.00 -12.28
C VAL A 64 3.54 -6.30 -10.98
N ALA A 65 2.97 -7.19 -10.16
CA ALA A 65 3.59 -7.71 -8.94
C ALA A 65 3.62 -9.25 -8.98
N ASP A 66 4.47 -9.87 -8.15
CA ASP A 66 4.56 -11.34 -8.08
C ASP A 66 3.25 -11.98 -7.62
N ARG A 67 2.48 -11.26 -6.80
CA ARG A 67 1.16 -11.66 -6.32
C ARG A 67 0.20 -10.47 -6.33
N ILE A 68 -1.04 -10.72 -6.70
CA ILE A 68 -2.13 -9.74 -6.66
C ILE A 68 -3.25 -10.33 -5.82
N PHE A 69 -3.72 -9.57 -4.85
CA PHE A 69 -4.83 -9.94 -3.96
C PHE A 69 -5.99 -8.97 -4.11
N ILE A 70 -7.19 -9.50 -4.26
CA ILE A 70 -8.42 -8.70 -4.30
C ILE A 70 -8.90 -8.45 -2.88
N LYS A 71 -9.31 -7.23 -2.61
CA LYS A 71 -9.97 -6.84 -1.36
C LYS A 71 -11.25 -6.06 -1.64
N HIS A 72 -12.10 -5.94 -0.63
CA HIS A 72 -13.40 -5.26 -0.71
C HIS A 72 -13.56 -4.21 0.41
N GLY A 73 -12.47 -3.66 0.89
CA GLY A 73 -12.46 -2.66 1.96
C GLY A 73 -11.08 -2.05 2.15
N TYR A 74 -10.91 -1.23 3.19
CA TYR A 74 -9.65 -0.52 3.42
C TYR A 74 -8.49 -1.45 3.78
N ALA A 75 -8.73 -2.43 4.65
CA ALA A 75 -7.69 -3.33 5.12
C ALA A 75 -7.30 -4.37 4.06
N PRO A 76 -6.03 -4.83 4.06
CA PRO A 76 -5.60 -5.94 3.21
C PRO A 76 -6.34 -7.24 3.58
N PRO A 77 -6.55 -8.16 2.62
CA PRO A 77 -7.11 -9.46 2.92
C PRO A 77 -6.08 -10.30 3.70
N ARG A 78 -6.56 -11.27 4.45
CA ARG A 78 -5.74 -12.13 5.30
C ARG A 78 -4.65 -12.85 4.52
N GLU A 79 -4.97 -13.30 3.31
CA GLU A 79 -4.06 -14.03 2.43
C GLU A 79 -2.83 -13.19 2.03
N ALA A 80 -2.98 -11.87 1.91
CA ALA A 80 -1.86 -10.97 1.63
C ALA A 80 -0.90 -10.89 2.84
N ILE A 81 -1.44 -10.85 4.05
CA ILE A 81 -0.64 -10.87 5.28
C ILE A 81 0.06 -12.21 5.45
N ASP A 82 -0.64 -13.32 5.24
CA ASP A 82 -0.08 -14.67 5.34
C ASP A 82 1.05 -14.89 4.31
N TYR A 83 0.89 -14.36 3.10
CA TYR A 83 1.95 -14.38 2.09
C TYR A 83 3.20 -13.63 2.57
N LEU A 84 3.06 -12.42 3.10
CA LEU A 84 4.20 -11.64 3.62
C LEU A 84 4.89 -12.33 4.79
N LEU A 85 4.12 -12.92 5.71
CA LEU A 85 4.67 -13.69 6.83
C LEU A 85 5.50 -14.89 6.36
N SER A 86 5.09 -15.54 5.25
CA SER A 86 5.81 -16.69 4.68
C SER A 86 7.20 -16.33 4.14
N LEU A 87 7.42 -15.06 3.79
CA LEU A 87 8.69 -14.58 3.21
C LEU A 87 9.78 -14.32 4.25
N LYS A 88 9.45 -14.32 5.55
CA LYS A 88 10.40 -14.07 6.67
C LYS A 88 11.19 -12.78 6.48
N LEU A 89 10.48 -11.68 6.35
CA LEU A 89 11.03 -10.36 6.01
C LEU A 89 11.58 -9.63 7.25
N ASP A 90 12.64 -8.85 7.05
CA ASP A 90 13.11 -7.87 8.03
C ASP A 90 12.20 -6.63 8.05
N ARG A 91 11.65 -6.24 6.89
CA ARG A 91 10.67 -5.15 6.75
C ARG A 91 9.80 -5.30 5.50
N VAL A 92 8.63 -4.64 5.51
CA VAL A 92 7.75 -4.49 4.37
C VAL A 92 7.74 -3.02 3.94
N LEU A 93 8.22 -2.74 2.73
CA LEU A 93 8.11 -1.42 2.11
C LEU A 93 6.69 -1.23 1.59
N VAL A 94 6.04 -0.12 1.93
CA VAL A 94 4.64 0.12 1.57
C VAL A 94 4.53 1.39 0.74
N CYS A 95 3.82 1.31 -0.37
CA CYS A 95 3.53 2.42 -1.28
C CYS A 95 2.11 2.30 -1.87
N GLY A 96 1.70 3.29 -2.65
CA GLY A 96 0.44 3.24 -3.40
C GLY A 96 -0.61 4.24 -2.93
N ILE A 97 -1.87 3.86 -2.90
CA ILE A 97 -3.03 4.74 -2.80
C ILE A 97 -4.03 4.21 -1.78
N GLN A 98 -4.57 5.02 -0.87
CA GLN A 98 -4.24 6.41 -0.54
C GLN A 98 -3.55 6.45 0.82
N ALA A 99 -2.60 7.35 0.97
CA ALA A 99 -1.71 7.44 2.13
C ALA A 99 -2.44 7.46 3.48
N ASP A 100 -3.55 8.16 3.56
CA ASP A 100 -4.36 8.39 4.77
C ASP A 100 -5.56 7.42 4.89
N THR A 101 -5.70 6.45 3.98
CA THR A 101 -6.78 5.45 3.98
C THR A 101 -6.26 4.01 3.84
N CYS A 102 -6.31 3.42 2.65
CA CYS A 102 -5.91 2.02 2.41
C CYS A 102 -4.44 1.75 2.75
N VAL A 103 -3.53 2.68 2.45
CA VAL A 103 -2.11 2.57 2.83
C VAL A 103 -1.96 2.56 4.35
N LEU A 104 -2.66 3.47 5.04
CA LEU A 104 -2.63 3.52 6.50
C LEU A 104 -3.26 2.26 7.13
N ALA A 105 -4.38 1.77 6.57
CA ALA A 105 -5.01 0.53 7.00
C ALA A 105 -4.09 -0.69 6.81
N ALA A 106 -3.34 -0.73 5.70
CA ALA A 106 -2.30 -1.74 5.49
C ALA A 106 -1.21 -1.65 6.55
N GLY A 107 -0.80 -0.43 6.94
CA GLY A 107 0.15 -0.21 8.02
C GLY A 107 -0.28 -0.84 9.33
N PHE A 108 -1.53 -0.61 9.76
CA PHE A 108 -2.08 -1.23 10.97
C PHE A 108 -2.09 -2.76 10.88
N ALA A 109 -2.58 -3.31 9.77
CA ALA A 109 -2.65 -4.76 9.60
C ALA A 109 -1.26 -5.44 9.60
N LEU A 110 -0.28 -4.81 8.97
CA LEU A 110 1.11 -5.29 8.96
C LEU A 110 1.74 -5.21 10.35
N PHE A 111 1.55 -4.08 11.03
CA PHE A 111 2.07 -3.86 12.38
C PHE A 111 1.49 -4.86 13.39
N ASP A 112 0.18 -5.06 13.37
CA ASP A 112 -0.52 -6.01 14.24
C ASP A 112 -0.13 -7.48 13.94
N ALA A 113 0.32 -7.76 12.71
CA ALA A 113 0.85 -9.07 12.32
C ALA A 113 2.33 -9.29 12.73
N GLY A 114 2.97 -8.30 13.36
CA GLY A 114 4.38 -8.37 13.75
C GLY A 114 5.36 -8.16 12.61
N LEU A 115 4.88 -7.66 11.48
CA LEU A 115 5.72 -7.20 10.37
C LEU A 115 6.19 -5.76 10.64
N HIS A 116 7.28 -5.36 9.99
CA HIS A 116 7.84 -4.01 10.14
C HIS A 116 7.48 -3.13 8.93
N PRO A 117 6.27 -2.50 8.91
CA PRO A 117 5.84 -1.67 7.79
C PRO A 117 6.67 -0.38 7.72
N THR A 118 7.19 -0.07 6.54
CA THR A 118 7.99 1.12 6.26
C THR A 118 7.41 1.86 5.06
N LEU A 119 6.98 3.10 5.26
CA LEU A 119 6.36 3.90 4.21
C LEU A 119 7.38 4.47 3.24
N LEU A 120 7.01 4.50 1.95
CA LEU A 120 7.70 5.20 0.86
C LEU A 120 6.85 6.42 0.42
N PRO A 121 6.96 7.60 1.07
CA PRO A 121 6.06 8.73 0.82
C PRO A 121 6.10 9.23 -0.63
N TRP A 122 7.26 9.21 -1.29
CA TRP A 122 7.40 9.64 -2.68
C TRP A 122 6.72 8.71 -3.69
N LEU A 123 6.34 7.49 -3.27
CA LEU A 123 5.57 6.51 -4.04
C LEU A 123 4.14 6.36 -3.51
N THR A 124 3.61 7.41 -2.90
CA THR A 124 2.29 7.37 -2.26
C THR A 124 1.51 8.63 -2.60
N VAL A 125 0.22 8.50 -2.83
CA VAL A 125 -0.72 9.61 -3.08
C VAL A 125 -1.79 9.59 -1.99
N GLY A 126 -2.14 10.76 -1.47
CA GLY A 126 -3.19 10.90 -0.47
C GLY A 126 -4.61 10.93 -1.06
N SER A 127 -5.60 10.93 -0.17
CA SER A 127 -7.03 11.01 -0.53
C SER A 127 -7.43 12.42 -0.99
N SER A 128 -8.72 12.62 -1.25
CA SER A 128 -9.27 13.95 -1.53
C SER A 128 -9.12 14.93 -0.35
N LEU A 129 -8.90 14.42 0.86
CA LEU A 129 -8.65 15.23 2.05
C LEU A 129 -7.25 15.89 1.99
N ASP A 130 -6.25 15.15 1.53
CA ASP A 130 -4.88 15.65 1.36
C ASP A 130 -4.16 14.88 0.26
N ARG A 131 -4.24 15.40 -0.96
CA ARG A 131 -3.64 14.78 -2.16
C ARG A 131 -2.11 14.66 -2.10
N SER A 132 -1.45 15.51 -1.33
CA SER A 132 0.01 15.45 -1.17
C SER A 132 0.48 14.16 -0.49
N GLY A 133 -0.38 13.56 0.34
CA GLY A 133 -0.05 12.40 1.16
C GLY A 133 0.68 12.74 2.47
N GLU A 134 0.93 14.02 2.76
CA GLU A 134 1.63 14.45 3.98
C GLU A 134 0.88 14.07 5.26
N LEU A 135 -0.44 14.18 5.24
CA LEU A 135 -1.28 13.76 6.37
C LEU A 135 -1.08 12.26 6.65
N GLY A 136 -1.16 11.43 5.62
CA GLY A 136 -0.93 9.99 5.74
C GLY A 136 0.48 9.65 6.23
N ALA A 137 1.50 10.31 5.71
CA ALA A 137 2.88 10.12 6.15
C ALA A 137 3.11 10.52 7.61
N ARG A 138 2.46 11.61 8.09
CA ARG A 138 2.50 12.02 9.50
C ARG A 138 1.80 11.00 10.41
N LEU A 139 0.63 10.51 10.02
CA LEU A 139 -0.09 9.45 10.75
C LEU A 139 0.75 8.18 10.80
N TRP A 140 1.33 7.77 9.67
CA TRP A 140 2.22 6.62 9.60
C TRP A 140 3.41 6.74 10.54
N LYS A 141 4.11 7.89 10.50
CA LYS A 141 5.25 8.15 11.39
C LYS A 141 4.85 8.09 12.86
N HIS A 142 3.67 8.60 13.19
CA HIS A 142 3.15 8.58 14.55
C HIS A 142 2.86 7.15 15.05
N HIS A 143 2.24 6.30 14.21
CA HIS A 143 1.78 4.98 14.62
C HIS A 143 2.84 3.88 14.47
N PHE A 144 3.70 3.95 13.43
CA PHE A 144 4.62 2.87 13.09
C PHE A 144 6.10 3.28 13.09
N GLY A 145 6.39 4.55 13.11
CA GLY A 145 7.75 5.08 13.23
C GLY A 145 8.57 5.08 11.94
N ALA A 146 8.47 4.04 11.10
CA ALA A 146 9.37 3.83 9.97
C ALA A 146 8.87 4.50 8.68
N VAL A 147 9.60 5.52 8.24
CA VAL A 147 9.37 6.26 6.98
C VAL A 147 10.72 6.49 6.33
N LEU A 148 10.88 6.14 5.05
CA LEU A 148 12.06 6.52 4.28
C LEU A 148 11.85 7.89 3.62
N HIS A 149 12.93 8.63 3.42
CA HIS A 149 12.86 9.99 2.86
C HIS A 149 13.28 10.05 1.38
N GLY A 150 13.71 8.93 0.81
CA GLY A 150 14.06 8.85 -0.60
C GLY A 150 14.65 7.50 -1.01
N PRO A 151 14.81 7.28 -2.33
CA PRO A 151 15.30 6.00 -2.87
C PRO A 151 16.68 5.58 -2.36
N HIS A 152 17.52 6.55 -1.96
CA HIS A 152 18.87 6.28 -1.43
C HIS A 152 18.85 5.52 -0.09
N GLU A 153 17.71 5.54 0.63
CA GLU A 153 17.54 4.84 1.90
C GLU A 153 17.03 3.40 1.76
N LEU A 154 16.68 2.96 0.55
CA LEU A 154 16.12 1.63 0.32
C LEU A 154 17.04 0.49 0.76
N ASN A 155 18.35 0.70 0.68
CA ASN A 155 19.38 -0.28 1.04
C ASN A 155 20.03 0.00 2.41
N THR A 156 19.62 1.04 3.11
CA THR A 156 20.16 1.34 4.45
C THR A 156 19.51 0.45 5.50
N GLN A 157 20.33 -0.13 6.37
CA GLN A 157 19.83 -0.76 7.59
C GLN A 157 19.32 0.36 8.51
N THR A 158 18.01 0.41 8.76
CA THR A 158 17.51 1.25 9.84
C THR A 158 17.94 0.59 11.14
N ILE A 159 18.99 1.10 11.76
CA ILE A 159 19.35 0.72 13.12
C ILE A 159 18.25 1.32 14.01
N ALA A 160 17.42 0.46 14.59
CA ALA A 160 16.45 0.86 15.59
C ALA A 160 17.15 1.25 16.90
#